data_ff999016be21bcd8b5e4acba562e6a5c
#
_entry.id   ff999016be21bcd8b5e4acba562e6a5c
#
_cell.length_a   1.000
_cell.length_b   1.000
_cell.length_c   1.000
_cell.angle_alpha   90.00
_cell.angle_beta   90.00
_cell.angle_gamma   90.00
#
_symmetry.space_group_name_H-M   'P 1'
#
loop_
_entity.id
_entity.type
_entity.pdbx_description
1 polymer ?
#
loop_
_entity_poly.entity_id
_entity_poly.type
_entity_poly.pdbx_seq_one_letter_code
_entity_poly.pdbx_strand_id
1 'polypeptide(L)'
;MPKTDWRSILALLTGGLIVSTGTTIPTPSIGDAVTAASARIADNLSNGPHLGFDTFAYPGDDAMRAWLTADKPYKWVGYYLSAPCHTDTTWEGKRETLSNMGWGMAVIYVGQQTWGRTPGERIAVTRYVTKRVRQTVKLKSGKRVVRYANKRVPVRVLVSPRASPGSTCSTQFVSAARGTADANDAIAKTAREGFASGTVIFLDIERMENVPKAMRDYYRAWTARVVEDGRFRPAYYAHNFNAQLIYGDVKEVLASAGVTSDPPFWIASERGFAIDKVPTDVGHAFAQVWQGLLDVVETHNGVRIPIDVNVADFPSPSAVDRNGE
;
A
#
# COMPACT_ATOMS: atom_id res chain seq x y z
N MET A 1 -1.40 62.49 1.21
CA MET A 1 -1.79 63.28 2.41
C MET A 1 -3.31 63.41 2.42
N PRO A 2 -4.04 63.18 3.55
CA PRO A 2 -3.59 63.39 4.92
C PRO A 2 -3.67 62.15 5.84
N LYS A 3 -3.00 62.28 6.95
CA LYS A 3 -2.97 61.44 8.14
C LYS A 3 -4.28 61.58 8.92
N THR A 4 -4.81 60.50 9.49
CA THR A 4 -5.79 60.59 10.57
C THR A 4 -5.42 59.71 11.75
N ASP A 5 -5.48 60.30 12.87
CA ASP A 5 -4.98 60.05 14.20
C ASP A 5 -5.80 59.00 14.95
N TRP A 6 -5.14 58.17 15.74
CA TRP A 6 -5.73 57.20 16.64
C TRP A 6 -5.64 57.72 18.07
N ARG A 7 -6.70 58.30 18.60
CA ARG A 7 -6.85 58.43 20.05
C ARG A 7 -8.32 58.52 20.50
N SER A 8 -8.62 57.66 21.45
CA SER A 8 -9.62 57.79 22.52
C SER A 8 -11.09 57.59 22.19
N ILE A 9 -11.64 56.44 22.61
CA ILE A 9 -12.90 56.47 23.37
C ILE A 9 -12.79 55.47 24.55
N LEU A 10 -12.77 56.02 25.73
CA LEU A 10 -12.95 55.34 27.02
C LEU A 10 -14.45 55.35 27.32
N ALA A 11 -15.08 54.19 27.46
CA ALA A 11 -16.43 54.09 28.00
C ALA A 11 -16.45 53.02 29.09
N LEU A 12 -16.63 53.48 30.33
CA LEU A 12 -17.00 52.68 31.49
C LEU A 12 -18.39 52.04 31.27
N LEU A 13 -18.52 50.72 31.51
CA LEU A 13 -19.77 50.12 31.99
C LEU A 13 -19.48 49.08 33.05
N THR A 14 -20.08 49.31 34.18
CA THR A 14 -20.09 48.58 35.42
C THR A 14 -20.94 47.29 35.31
N GLY A 15 -20.50 46.21 35.95
CA GLY A 15 -21.36 45.29 36.68
C GLY A 15 -21.84 44.08 35.92
N GLY A 16 -21.36 42.91 36.36
CA GLY A 16 -21.93 41.64 36.07
C GLY A 16 -20.94 40.50 36.38
N LEU A 17 -20.86 40.07 37.66
CA LEU A 17 -20.13 38.87 38.05
C LEU A 17 -20.88 37.63 37.50
N ILE A 18 -20.44 37.10 36.37
CA ILE A 18 -20.84 35.74 35.96
C ILE A 18 -19.72 34.81 36.40
N VAL A 19 -19.98 34.04 37.46
CA VAL A 19 -19.15 32.92 37.88
C VAL A 19 -19.38 31.81 36.85
N SER A 20 -18.55 31.75 35.83
CA SER A 20 -18.46 30.58 34.98
C SER A 20 -17.54 29.57 35.67
N THR A 21 -18.11 28.47 36.12
CA THR A 21 -17.36 27.28 36.52
C THR A 21 -16.70 26.69 35.26
N GLY A 22 -15.55 27.23 34.89
CA GLY A 22 -14.71 26.70 33.85
C GLY A 22 -14.11 25.40 34.35
N THR A 23 -14.57 24.29 33.81
CA THR A 23 -13.83 23.03 33.81
C THR A 23 -12.55 23.26 33.06
N THR A 24 -11.47 23.57 33.77
CA THR A 24 -10.11 23.58 33.21
C THR A 24 -9.75 22.15 32.85
N ILE A 25 -9.72 21.84 31.55
CA ILE A 25 -9.07 20.62 31.06
C ILE A 25 -7.59 20.79 31.41
N PRO A 26 -7.01 19.94 32.26
CA PRO A 26 -5.61 20.07 32.63
C PRO A 26 -4.77 19.86 31.38
N THR A 27 -4.01 20.86 31.01
CA THR A 27 -2.96 20.71 29.97
C THR A 27 -1.94 19.72 30.52
N PRO A 28 -1.65 18.60 29.84
CA PRO A 28 -0.67 17.64 30.34
C PRO A 28 0.68 18.35 30.52
N SER A 29 1.32 18.09 31.64
CA SER A 29 2.65 18.63 31.93
C SER A 29 3.66 18.03 30.95
N ILE A 30 4.79 18.71 30.73
CA ILE A 30 5.90 18.17 29.91
C ILE A 30 6.32 16.79 30.44
N GLY A 31 6.26 16.58 31.78
CA GLY A 31 6.52 15.27 32.38
C GLY A 31 5.52 14.19 31.96
N ASP A 32 4.22 14.51 31.88
CA ASP A 32 3.19 13.56 31.46
C ASP A 32 3.34 13.22 29.97
N ALA A 33 3.71 14.19 29.13
CA ALA A 33 3.99 13.97 27.71
C ALA A 33 5.23 13.08 27.50
N VAL A 34 6.30 13.31 28.26
CA VAL A 34 7.52 12.49 28.25
C VAL A 34 7.22 11.07 28.75
N THR A 35 6.45 10.93 29.81
CA THR A 35 6.05 9.61 30.36
C THR A 35 5.16 8.85 29.39
N ALA A 36 4.22 9.52 28.73
CA ALA A 36 3.38 8.92 27.70
C ALA A 36 4.17 8.53 26.45
N ALA A 37 5.15 9.34 26.03
CA ALA A 37 6.07 9.00 24.94
C ALA A 37 6.96 7.81 25.32
N SER A 38 7.52 7.79 26.52
CA SER A 38 8.32 6.66 27.03
C SER A 38 7.52 5.37 27.16
N ALA A 39 6.25 5.45 27.58
CA ALA A 39 5.35 4.31 27.65
C ALA A 39 4.99 3.77 26.24
N ARG A 40 4.80 4.67 25.26
CA ARG A 40 4.59 4.29 23.86
C ARG A 40 5.84 3.65 23.25
N ILE A 41 7.02 4.16 23.55
CA ILE A 41 8.30 3.57 23.14
C ILE A 41 8.47 2.19 23.75
N ALA A 42 8.16 2.02 25.04
CA ALA A 42 8.21 0.73 25.72
C ALA A 42 7.18 -0.29 25.16
N ASP A 43 6.01 0.17 24.76
CA ASP A 43 4.98 -0.66 24.11
C ASP A 43 5.39 -1.04 22.68
N ASN A 44 6.09 -0.16 21.97
CA ASN A 44 6.67 -0.44 20.65
C ASN A 44 7.88 -1.39 20.73
N LEU A 45 8.55 -1.44 21.88
CA LEU A 45 9.66 -2.35 22.16
C LEU A 45 9.22 -3.63 22.88
N SER A 46 7.92 -3.78 23.20
CA SER A 46 7.42 -4.95 23.89
C SER A 46 7.48 -6.19 22.98
N ASN A 47 8.22 -7.13 23.44
CA ASN A 47 8.69 -8.39 22.90
C ASN A 47 7.63 -9.22 22.18
N GLY A 48 7.76 -9.37 20.88
CA GLY A 48 7.07 -10.39 20.10
C GLY A 48 6.43 -9.85 18.82
N PRO A 49 6.02 -10.74 17.94
CA PRO A 49 5.36 -10.35 16.70
C PRO A 49 3.99 -9.72 16.99
N HIS A 50 3.70 -8.61 16.33
CA HIS A 50 2.42 -7.93 16.40
C HIS A 50 1.53 -8.41 15.26
N LEU A 51 0.44 -9.08 15.61
CA LEU A 51 -0.52 -9.58 14.64
C LEU A 51 -1.30 -8.43 14.00
N GLY A 52 -1.39 -8.45 12.68
CA GLY A 52 -2.14 -7.51 11.89
C GLY A 52 -2.85 -8.19 10.72
N PHE A 53 -3.67 -7.43 10.04
CA PHE A 53 -4.29 -7.89 8.79
C PHE A 53 -4.38 -6.76 7.78
N ASP A 54 -4.53 -7.12 6.53
CA ASP A 54 -4.95 -6.20 5.50
C ASP A 54 -6.16 -6.76 4.75
N THR A 55 -6.96 -5.84 4.19
CA THR A 55 -8.16 -6.17 3.41
C THR A 55 -8.40 -5.08 2.38
N PHE A 56 -8.88 -5.47 1.20
CA PHE A 56 -9.02 -4.59 0.04
C PHE A 56 -9.83 -3.33 0.32
N ALA A 57 -11.02 -3.47 0.90
CA ALA A 57 -11.93 -2.35 1.20
C ALA A 57 -12.10 -2.17 2.70
N TYR A 58 -12.29 -0.93 3.13
CA TYR A 58 -12.56 -0.63 4.54
C TYR A 58 -13.84 -1.31 5.01
N PRO A 59 -13.80 -2.17 6.04
CA PRO A 59 -14.95 -2.97 6.42
C PRO A 59 -16.01 -2.20 7.22
N GLY A 60 -15.73 -0.94 7.56
CA GLY A 60 -16.61 -0.07 8.34
C GLY A 60 -16.21 0.07 9.80
N ASP A 61 -16.57 1.21 10.40
CA ASP A 61 -16.16 1.58 11.77
C ASP A 61 -16.63 0.57 12.82
N ASP A 62 -17.84 0.01 12.66
CA ASP A 62 -18.39 -0.97 13.61
C ASP A 62 -17.67 -2.31 13.52
N ALA A 63 -17.31 -2.72 12.31
CA ALA A 63 -16.52 -3.92 12.08
C ALA A 63 -15.13 -3.79 12.71
N MET A 64 -14.46 -2.64 12.53
CA MET A 64 -13.15 -2.38 13.11
C MET A 64 -13.21 -2.34 14.65
N ARG A 65 -14.26 -1.77 15.25
CA ARG A 65 -14.48 -1.84 16.70
C ARG A 65 -14.68 -3.25 17.21
N ALA A 66 -15.50 -4.04 16.53
CA ALA A 66 -15.76 -5.42 16.91
C ALA A 66 -14.50 -6.28 16.88
N TRP A 67 -13.66 -6.08 15.87
CA TRP A 67 -12.41 -6.83 15.70
C TRP A 67 -11.32 -6.43 16.71
N LEU A 68 -11.27 -5.18 17.14
CA LEU A 68 -10.31 -4.72 18.15
C LEU A 68 -10.52 -5.40 19.52
N THR A 69 -11.75 -5.77 19.83
CA THR A 69 -12.13 -6.44 21.10
C THR A 69 -12.24 -7.95 20.98
N ALA A 70 -11.74 -8.53 19.89
CA ALA A 70 -11.76 -9.98 19.66
C ALA A 70 -10.74 -10.72 20.55
N ASP A 71 -10.97 -12.03 20.77
CA ASP A 71 -10.05 -12.89 21.50
C ASP A 71 -8.67 -13.00 20.81
N LYS A 72 -8.65 -12.91 19.48
CA LYS A 72 -7.42 -12.84 18.68
C LYS A 72 -6.96 -11.37 18.60
N PRO A 73 -5.82 -11.01 19.21
CA PRO A 73 -5.45 -9.62 19.41
C PRO A 73 -4.78 -9.02 18.18
N TYR A 74 -5.54 -8.72 17.14
CA TYR A 74 -5.05 -7.89 16.05
C TYR A 74 -4.67 -6.50 16.57
N LYS A 75 -3.49 -6.01 16.21
CA LYS A 75 -2.94 -4.73 16.68
C LYS A 75 -2.92 -3.66 15.61
N TRP A 76 -2.80 -4.05 14.34
CA TRP A 76 -2.67 -3.11 13.24
C TRP A 76 -3.39 -3.62 11.98
N VAL A 77 -3.64 -2.69 11.08
CA VAL A 77 -4.33 -2.92 9.82
C VAL A 77 -3.61 -2.24 8.66
N GLY A 78 -3.66 -2.85 7.47
CA GLY A 78 -3.26 -2.22 6.23
C GLY A 78 -4.19 -1.04 5.90
N TYR A 79 -3.62 0.15 5.69
CA TYR A 79 -4.32 1.38 5.30
C TYR A 79 -4.02 1.68 3.84
N TYR A 80 -4.97 1.38 2.97
CA TYR A 80 -4.79 1.56 1.53
C TYR A 80 -5.09 2.99 1.11
N LEU A 81 -4.08 3.64 0.52
CA LEU A 81 -4.30 4.88 -0.23
C LEU A 81 -4.91 4.53 -1.59
N SER A 82 -5.87 5.32 -2.06
CA SER A 82 -6.30 5.15 -3.45
C SER A 82 -5.11 5.35 -4.39
N ALA A 83 -4.88 4.41 -5.29
CA ALA A 83 -3.65 4.29 -6.07
C ALA A 83 -3.96 3.77 -7.48
N PRO A 84 -3.02 3.81 -8.43
CA PRO A 84 -3.28 3.37 -9.79
C PRO A 84 -3.84 1.96 -9.90
N CYS A 85 -3.33 1.01 -9.12
CA CYS A 85 -3.79 -0.38 -9.13
C CYS A 85 -4.68 -0.76 -7.93
N HIS A 86 -5.06 0.23 -7.11
CA HIS A 86 -6.04 0.11 -6.03
C HIS A 86 -6.93 1.36 -6.02
N THR A 87 -8.00 1.36 -6.78
CA THR A 87 -8.85 2.56 -6.96
C THR A 87 -9.98 2.68 -5.93
N ASP A 88 -10.04 1.76 -4.97
CA ASP A 88 -10.97 1.85 -3.85
C ASP A 88 -10.64 3.08 -2.99
N THR A 89 -11.68 3.77 -2.54
CA THR A 89 -11.56 4.99 -1.72
C THR A 89 -12.20 4.84 -0.35
N THR A 90 -12.62 3.64 0.02
CA THR A 90 -13.34 3.41 1.29
C THR A 90 -12.46 3.65 2.52
N TRP A 91 -11.14 3.57 2.37
CA TRP A 91 -10.16 3.89 3.41
C TRP A 91 -9.94 5.40 3.61
N GLU A 92 -10.27 6.24 2.61
CA GLU A 92 -10.01 7.68 2.67
C GLU A 92 -10.71 8.32 3.87
N GLY A 93 -9.97 9.16 4.63
CA GLY A 93 -10.45 9.83 5.84
C GLY A 93 -10.59 8.93 7.08
N LYS A 94 -10.15 7.68 7.04
CA LYS A 94 -10.31 6.74 8.17
C LYS A 94 -9.14 6.72 9.14
N ARG A 95 -8.02 7.38 8.83
CA ARG A 95 -6.82 7.38 9.69
C ARG A 95 -7.11 7.84 11.13
N GLU A 96 -7.80 8.96 11.29
CA GLU A 96 -8.09 9.50 12.63
C GLU A 96 -9.03 8.58 13.42
N THR A 97 -10.07 8.07 12.77
CA THR A 97 -11.01 7.11 13.35
C THR A 97 -10.29 5.86 13.87
N LEU A 98 -9.43 5.27 13.03
CA LEU A 98 -8.64 4.08 13.39
C LEU A 98 -7.65 4.38 14.53
N SER A 99 -6.95 5.50 14.46
CA SER A 99 -6.03 5.94 15.51
C SER A 99 -6.74 6.12 16.85
N ASN A 100 -7.93 6.75 16.86
CA ASN A 100 -8.74 6.94 18.05
C ASN A 100 -9.32 5.63 18.60
N MET A 101 -9.52 4.63 17.78
CA MET A 101 -9.86 3.27 18.22
C MET A 101 -8.67 2.53 18.84
N GLY A 102 -7.42 2.94 18.55
CA GLY A 102 -6.20 2.28 19.00
C GLY A 102 -5.56 1.33 17.96
N TRP A 103 -6.03 1.34 16.71
CA TRP A 103 -5.40 0.59 15.64
C TRP A 103 -4.05 1.18 15.24
N GLY A 104 -3.01 0.33 15.16
CA GLY A 104 -1.83 0.61 14.37
C GLY A 104 -2.14 0.55 12.88
N MET A 105 -1.28 1.14 12.06
CA MET A 105 -1.49 1.19 10.61
C MET A 105 -0.21 0.92 9.83
N ALA A 106 -0.36 0.21 8.71
CA ALA A 106 0.63 0.10 7.65
C ALA A 106 0.08 0.82 6.41
N VAL A 107 0.68 1.93 6.00
CA VAL A 107 0.22 2.74 4.86
C VAL A 107 0.70 2.10 3.56
N ILE A 108 -0.24 1.74 2.69
CA ILE A 108 0.02 0.99 1.44
C ILE A 108 -0.35 1.86 0.23
N TYR A 109 0.52 1.85 -0.77
CA TYR A 109 0.29 2.45 -2.08
C TYR A 109 0.52 1.41 -3.18
N VAL A 110 -0.56 0.92 -3.79
CA VAL A 110 -0.49 -0.07 -4.89
C VAL A 110 -0.17 0.65 -6.20
N GLY A 111 1.11 0.80 -6.49
CA GLY A 111 1.61 1.48 -7.67
C GLY A 111 1.34 0.71 -8.97
N GLN A 112 1.97 1.15 -10.07
CA GLN A 112 1.87 0.43 -11.35
C GLN A 112 2.52 -0.95 -11.26
N GLN A 113 1.92 -1.93 -11.94
CA GLN A 113 2.37 -3.32 -11.93
C GLN A 113 2.74 -3.82 -13.32
N THR A 114 3.78 -4.65 -13.40
CA THR A 114 4.19 -5.30 -14.66
C THR A 114 3.79 -6.76 -14.74
N TRP A 115 3.59 -7.41 -13.59
CA TRP A 115 3.40 -8.87 -13.51
C TRP A 115 4.44 -9.65 -14.32
N GLY A 116 5.70 -9.16 -14.32
CA GLY A 116 6.83 -9.75 -15.05
C GLY A 116 6.87 -9.44 -16.54
N ARG A 117 5.98 -8.61 -17.08
CA ARG A 117 5.95 -8.23 -18.50
C ARG A 117 6.69 -6.93 -18.74
N THR A 118 7.32 -6.83 -19.91
CA THR A 118 7.99 -5.59 -20.33
C THR A 118 7.00 -4.66 -21.05
N PRO A 119 6.94 -3.36 -20.69
CA PRO A 119 6.14 -2.39 -21.45
C PRO A 119 6.48 -2.41 -22.94
N GLY A 120 5.48 -2.40 -23.82
CA GLY A 120 5.66 -2.45 -25.26
C GLY A 120 6.01 -3.83 -25.84
N GLU A 121 6.29 -4.82 -25.01
CA GLU A 121 6.59 -6.18 -25.47
C GLU A 121 5.42 -6.77 -26.26
N ARG A 122 5.72 -7.32 -27.43
CA ARG A 122 4.69 -7.94 -28.29
C ARG A 122 4.34 -9.32 -27.75
N ILE A 123 3.05 -9.55 -27.54
CA ILE A 123 2.53 -10.83 -27.07
C ILE A 123 1.88 -11.61 -28.21
N ALA A 124 2.03 -12.94 -28.18
CA ALA A 124 1.36 -13.83 -29.13
C ALA A 124 -0.08 -14.07 -28.65
N VAL A 125 -1.04 -13.66 -29.47
CA VAL A 125 -2.46 -13.94 -29.23
C VAL A 125 -3.00 -14.86 -30.32
N THR A 126 -3.92 -15.75 -29.96
CA THR A 126 -4.63 -16.58 -30.92
C THR A 126 -5.83 -15.82 -31.45
N ARG A 127 -5.83 -15.53 -32.74
CA ARG A 127 -7.00 -14.99 -33.45
C ARG A 127 -7.58 -16.04 -34.36
N TYR A 128 -8.90 -16.05 -34.49
CA TYR A 128 -9.59 -16.93 -35.44
C TYR A 128 -9.86 -16.16 -36.73
N VAL A 129 -9.28 -16.63 -37.83
CA VAL A 129 -9.54 -16.09 -39.16
C VAL A 129 -10.32 -17.08 -39.99
N THR A 130 -11.23 -16.60 -40.83
CA THR A 130 -11.95 -17.43 -41.76
C THR A 130 -11.05 -17.68 -42.99
N LYS A 131 -10.70 -18.94 -43.21
CA LYS A 131 -9.95 -19.35 -44.40
C LYS A 131 -10.81 -20.28 -45.26
N ARG A 132 -10.71 -20.09 -46.58
CA ARG A 132 -11.29 -21.02 -47.56
C ARG A 132 -10.37 -22.22 -47.64
N VAL A 133 -10.81 -23.36 -47.10
CA VAL A 133 -10.05 -24.60 -47.07
C VAL A 133 -10.60 -25.62 -48.07
N ARG A 134 -9.68 -26.30 -48.73
CA ARG A 134 -10.00 -27.40 -49.66
C ARG A 134 -10.42 -28.61 -48.84
N GLN A 135 -11.58 -29.19 -49.13
CA GLN A 135 -12.08 -30.42 -48.53
C GLN A 135 -12.38 -31.46 -49.60
N THR A 136 -11.96 -32.70 -49.41
CA THR A 136 -12.39 -33.81 -50.23
C THR A 136 -13.60 -34.46 -49.60
N VAL A 137 -14.73 -34.40 -50.27
CA VAL A 137 -16.02 -34.94 -49.78
C VAL A 137 -16.32 -36.19 -50.64
N LYS A 138 -16.66 -37.29 -49.98
CA LYS A 138 -17.16 -38.52 -50.61
C LYS A 138 -18.67 -38.38 -50.79
N LEU A 139 -19.12 -38.45 -52.02
CA LEU A 139 -20.56 -38.43 -52.37
C LEU A 139 -21.19 -39.81 -52.03
N LYS A 140 -22.51 -39.86 -51.95
CA LYS A 140 -23.28 -41.11 -51.74
C LYS A 140 -22.99 -42.16 -52.84
N SER A 141 -22.61 -41.71 -54.05
CA SER A 141 -22.20 -42.56 -55.15
C SER A 141 -20.78 -43.17 -54.98
N GLY A 142 -20.08 -42.91 -53.87
CA GLY A 142 -18.69 -43.32 -53.68
C GLY A 142 -17.63 -42.40 -54.31
N LYS A 143 -18.02 -41.49 -55.21
CA LYS A 143 -17.12 -40.56 -55.90
C LYS A 143 -16.59 -39.48 -54.93
N ARG A 144 -15.29 -39.22 -54.98
CA ARG A 144 -14.66 -38.11 -54.22
C ARG A 144 -14.67 -36.84 -55.05
N VAL A 145 -15.17 -35.75 -54.49
CA VAL A 145 -15.16 -34.43 -55.09
C VAL A 145 -14.45 -33.43 -54.19
N VAL A 146 -13.80 -32.45 -54.79
CA VAL A 146 -13.16 -31.35 -54.06
C VAL A 146 -14.20 -30.25 -53.88
N ARG A 147 -14.39 -29.84 -52.63
CA ARG A 147 -15.19 -28.66 -52.28
C ARG A 147 -14.35 -27.69 -51.47
N TYR A 148 -14.68 -26.43 -51.54
CA TYR A 148 -14.11 -25.41 -50.68
C TYR A 148 -15.13 -24.99 -49.65
N ALA A 149 -14.73 -24.95 -48.39
CA ALA A 149 -15.57 -24.47 -47.29
C ALA A 149 -14.82 -23.41 -46.51
N ASN A 150 -15.55 -22.43 -46.00
CA ASN A 150 -15.00 -21.47 -45.07
C ASN A 150 -14.88 -22.11 -43.71
N LYS A 151 -13.68 -22.17 -43.17
CA LYS A 151 -13.41 -22.64 -41.78
C LYS A 151 -12.74 -21.55 -40.98
N ARG A 152 -13.18 -21.40 -39.71
CA ARG A 152 -12.44 -20.60 -38.73
C ARG A 152 -11.22 -21.41 -38.27
N VAL A 153 -10.03 -20.88 -38.57
CA VAL A 153 -8.77 -21.50 -38.16
C VAL A 153 -8.04 -20.56 -37.21
N PRO A 154 -7.43 -21.11 -36.13
CA PRO A 154 -6.62 -20.31 -35.23
C PRO A 154 -5.32 -19.90 -35.93
N VAL A 155 -4.93 -18.65 -35.77
CA VAL A 155 -3.63 -18.12 -36.19
C VAL A 155 -3.00 -17.38 -35.01
N ARG A 156 -1.71 -17.61 -34.79
CA ARG A 156 -0.96 -16.83 -33.79
C ARG A 156 -0.50 -15.53 -34.44
N VAL A 157 -0.83 -14.41 -33.83
CA VAL A 157 -0.39 -13.09 -34.26
C VAL A 157 0.30 -12.37 -33.12
N LEU A 158 1.37 -11.66 -33.38
CA LEU A 158 2.02 -10.80 -32.41
C LEU A 158 1.31 -9.45 -32.38
N VAL A 159 0.84 -9.07 -31.22
CA VAL A 159 0.19 -7.77 -31.00
C VAL A 159 0.97 -6.97 -29.96
N SER A 160 1.06 -5.66 -30.12
CA SER A 160 1.53 -4.75 -29.08
C SER A 160 0.37 -4.48 -28.12
N PRO A 161 0.48 -4.91 -26.86
CA PRO A 161 -0.58 -4.63 -25.88
C PRO A 161 -0.68 -3.11 -25.69
N ARG A 162 -1.90 -2.66 -25.50
CA ARG A 162 -2.20 -1.28 -25.11
C ARG A 162 -2.97 -1.32 -23.79
N ALA A 163 -2.82 -0.29 -22.98
CA ALA A 163 -3.70 -0.11 -21.84
C ALA A 163 -5.16 -0.01 -22.33
N SER A 164 -6.08 -0.59 -21.58
CA SER A 164 -7.51 -0.43 -21.86
C SER A 164 -7.90 1.04 -21.69
N PRO A 165 -8.83 1.56 -22.51
CA PRO A 165 -9.35 2.92 -22.31
C PRO A 165 -9.86 3.10 -20.88
N GLY A 166 -9.47 4.18 -20.23
CA GLY A 166 -9.86 4.48 -18.84
C GLY A 166 -9.14 3.68 -17.75
N SER A 167 -8.23 2.74 -18.11
CA SER A 167 -7.44 2.02 -17.11
C SER A 167 -6.45 2.96 -16.42
N THR A 168 -6.40 2.89 -15.10
CA THR A 168 -5.40 3.57 -14.27
C THR A 168 -4.17 2.69 -14.04
N CYS A 169 -4.32 1.36 -14.10
CA CYS A 169 -3.32 0.34 -13.85
C CYS A 169 -2.99 -0.42 -15.14
N SER A 170 -1.74 -0.40 -15.56
CA SER A 170 -1.28 -1.16 -16.75
C SER A 170 0.23 -1.30 -16.78
N THR A 171 0.71 -2.47 -17.20
CA THR A 171 2.12 -2.68 -17.53
C THR A 171 2.67 -1.60 -18.49
N GLN A 172 1.83 -1.09 -19.39
CA GLN A 172 2.24 -0.10 -20.39
C GLN A 172 2.56 1.28 -19.80
N PHE A 173 2.16 1.54 -18.56
CA PHE A 173 2.42 2.80 -17.87
C PHE A 173 3.70 2.76 -17.01
N VAL A 174 4.29 1.59 -16.81
CA VAL A 174 5.47 1.43 -15.96
C VAL A 174 6.69 2.07 -16.60
N SER A 175 7.25 3.07 -15.92
CA SER A 175 8.47 3.79 -16.32
C SER A 175 9.04 4.57 -15.13
N ALA A 176 10.29 5.03 -15.21
CA ALA A 176 10.88 5.91 -14.18
C ALA A 176 10.05 7.19 -13.96
N ALA A 177 9.62 7.86 -15.04
CA ALA A 177 8.80 9.07 -14.93
C ALA A 177 7.46 8.79 -14.22
N ARG A 178 6.87 7.63 -14.47
CA ARG A 178 5.65 7.21 -13.76
C ARG A 178 5.95 6.91 -12.29
N GLY A 179 7.08 6.32 -11.96
CA GLY A 179 7.51 6.11 -10.57
C GLY A 179 7.60 7.42 -9.79
N THR A 180 8.22 8.45 -10.38
CA THR A 180 8.25 9.80 -9.78
C THR A 180 6.85 10.40 -9.61
N ALA A 181 5.97 10.26 -10.61
CA ALA A 181 4.59 10.78 -10.53
C ALA A 181 3.77 10.06 -9.44
N ASP A 182 3.88 8.74 -9.36
CA ASP A 182 3.19 7.94 -8.34
C ASP A 182 3.73 8.20 -6.93
N ALA A 183 5.04 8.48 -6.79
CA ALA A 183 5.61 8.93 -5.51
C ALA A 183 5.00 10.27 -5.06
N ASN A 184 4.88 11.25 -5.96
CA ASN A 184 4.23 12.53 -5.64
C ASN A 184 2.76 12.33 -5.21
N ASP A 185 2.03 11.44 -5.88
CA ASP A 185 0.64 11.11 -5.53
C ASP A 185 0.55 10.43 -4.15
N ALA A 186 1.41 9.43 -3.88
CA ALA A 186 1.49 8.75 -2.58
C ALA A 186 1.79 9.74 -1.44
N ILE A 187 2.79 10.62 -1.61
CA ILE A 187 3.18 11.66 -0.66
C ILE A 187 2.01 12.61 -0.39
N ALA A 188 1.35 13.10 -1.45
CA ALA A 188 0.23 14.04 -1.32
C ALA A 188 -0.96 13.41 -0.59
N LYS A 189 -1.27 12.15 -0.88
CA LYS A 189 -2.36 11.40 -0.24
C LYS A 189 -2.05 11.11 1.21
N THR A 190 -0.86 10.63 1.54
CA THR A 190 -0.42 10.39 2.92
C THR A 190 -0.52 11.66 3.77
N ALA A 191 -0.08 12.80 3.23
CA ALA A 191 -0.21 14.09 3.90
C ALA A 191 -1.68 14.52 4.07
N ARG A 192 -2.52 14.33 3.04
CA ARG A 192 -3.95 14.66 3.09
C ARG A 192 -4.72 13.83 4.11
N GLU A 193 -4.36 12.56 4.28
CA GLU A 193 -4.90 11.69 5.32
C GLU A 193 -4.44 12.09 6.74
N GLY A 194 -3.54 13.07 6.87
CA GLY A 194 -3.05 13.58 8.14
C GLY A 194 -2.02 12.70 8.82
N PHE A 195 -1.34 11.83 8.11
CA PHE A 195 -0.19 11.11 8.65
C PHE A 195 0.97 12.05 8.94
N ALA A 196 1.66 11.83 10.07
CA ALA A 196 2.78 12.66 10.49
C ALA A 196 3.99 12.52 9.57
N SER A 197 4.85 13.56 9.53
CA SER A 197 6.16 13.44 8.87
C SER A 197 6.96 12.30 9.49
N GLY A 198 7.72 11.58 8.65
CA GLY A 198 8.44 10.37 9.04
C GLY A 198 7.62 9.08 8.91
N THR A 199 6.30 9.16 8.67
CA THR A 199 5.48 7.97 8.39
C THR A 199 6.05 7.19 7.21
N VAL A 200 6.05 5.87 7.33
CA VAL A 200 6.53 4.94 6.30
C VAL A 200 5.40 4.66 5.32
N ILE A 201 5.68 4.73 4.00
CA ILE A 201 4.75 4.37 2.93
C ILE A 201 5.26 3.12 2.24
N PHE A 202 4.49 2.03 2.28
CA PHE A 202 4.81 0.79 1.58
C PHE A 202 4.36 0.88 0.12
N LEU A 203 5.33 0.91 -0.80
CA LEU A 203 5.06 0.67 -2.22
C LEU A 203 4.81 -0.82 -2.42
N ASP A 204 3.62 -1.15 -2.88
CA ASP A 204 3.26 -2.53 -3.22
C ASP A 204 3.83 -2.90 -4.60
N ILE A 205 4.63 -3.97 -4.61
CA ILE A 205 5.28 -4.55 -5.80
C ILE A 205 4.94 -6.03 -5.87
N GLU A 206 4.01 -6.36 -6.74
CA GLU A 206 3.51 -7.71 -6.92
C GLU A 206 4.56 -8.72 -7.45
N ARG A 207 4.28 -10.02 -7.19
CA ARG A 207 5.16 -11.10 -7.63
C ARG A 207 5.42 -11.08 -9.14
N MET A 208 6.67 -11.28 -9.50
CA MET A 208 7.13 -11.39 -10.90
C MET A 208 8.10 -12.55 -11.05
N GLU A 209 7.95 -13.37 -12.11
CA GLU A 209 8.95 -14.39 -12.45
C GLU A 209 10.29 -13.75 -12.84
N ASN A 210 10.23 -12.65 -13.59
CA ASN A 210 11.36 -11.80 -13.91
C ASN A 210 10.98 -10.36 -13.64
N VAL A 211 11.87 -9.59 -13.00
CA VAL A 211 11.65 -8.16 -12.75
C VAL A 211 12.17 -7.37 -13.96
N PRO A 212 11.27 -6.83 -14.82
CA PRO A 212 11.70 -6.09 -16.01
C PRO A 212 12.45 -4.82 -15.62
N LYS A 213 13.39 -4.39 -16.49
CA LYS A 213 14.12 -3.13 -16.26
C LYS A 213 13.18 -1.94 -16.02
N ALA A 214 12.08 -1.85 -16.74
CA ALA A 214 11.10 -0.77 -16.55
C ALA A 214 10.52 -0.75 -15.12
N MET A 215 10.29 -1.91 -14.49
CA MET A 215 9.83 -2.00 -13.11
C MET A 215 10.93 -1.60 -12.13
N ARG A 216 12.17 -2.01 -12.39
CA ARG A 216 13.32 -1.57 -11.59
C ARG A 216 13.51 -0.05 -11.67
N ASP A 217 13.42 0.52 -12.86
CA ASP A 217 13.49 1.98 -13.05
C ASP A 217 12.33 2.70 -12.34
N TYR A 218 11.12 2.11 -12.33
CA TYR A 218 9.93 2.63 -11.69
C TYR A 218 10.09 2.75 -10.18
N TYR A 219 10.38 1.65 -9.48
CA TYR A 219 10.47 1.70 -8.02
C TYR A 219 11.74 2.42 -7.54
N ARG A 220 12.84 2.42 -8.28
CA ARG A 220 14.03 3.24 -7.98
C ARG A 220 13.72 4.74 -8.08
N ALA A 221 12.99 5.17 -9.11
CA ALA A 221 12.56 6.56 -9.26
C ALA A 221 11.54 6.97 -8.19
N TRP A 222 10.62 6.07 -7.82
CA TRP A 222 9.69 6.26 -6.72
C TRP A 222 10.45 6.47 -5.40
N THR A 223 11.40 5.60 -5.09
CA THR A 223 12.28 5.69 -3.91
C THR A 223 13.01 7.01 -3.85
N ALA A 224 13.72 7.37 -4.94
CA ALA A 224 14.47 8.61 -5.01
C ALA A 224 13.58 9.84 -4.74
N ARG A 225 12.35 9.85 -5.29
CA ARG A 225 11.43 10.97 -5.13
C ARG A 225 10.87 11.08 -3.71
N VAL A 226 10.56 9.95 -3.05
CA VAL A 226 10.11 9.95 -1.65
C VAL A 226 11.22 10.46 -0.73
N VAL A 227 12.45 10.01 -0.94
CA VAL A 227 13.63 10.48 -0.17
C VAL A 227 13.90 11.96 -0.41
N GLU A 228 13.83 12.42 -1.66
CA GLU A 228 14.02 13.84 -2.01
C GLU A 228 12.98 14.74 -1.33
N ASP A 229 11.73 14.31 -1.24
CA ASP A 229 10.67 15.06 -0.55
C ASP A 229 10.93 15.18 0.96
N GLY A 230 11.44 14.13 1.59
CA GLY A 230 11.88 14.09 2.98
C GLY A 230 10.76 14.08 4.03
N ARG A 231 9.48 14.23 3.65
CA ARG A 231 8.36 14.19 4.61
C ARG A 231 8.03 12.79 5.07
N PHE A 232 8.19 11.80 4.19
CA PHE A 232 7.83 10.40 4.43
C PHE A 232 9.01 9.49 4.13
N ARG A 233 8.92 8.23 4.55
CA ARG A 233 9.97 7.24 4.38
C ARG A 233 9.52 6.16 3.41
N PRO A 234 10.35 5.76 2.43
CA PRO A 234 10.00 4.68 1.52
C PRO A 234 10.12 3.31 2.20
N ALA A 235 9.14 2.44 1.93
CA ALA A 235 9.15 1.02 2.28
C ALA A 235 8.53 0.21 1.14
N TYR A 236 8.61 -1.12 1.23
CA TYR A 236 8.23 -1.98 0.10
C TYR A 236 7.47 -3.20 0.60
N TYR A 237 6.31 -3.45 -0.03
CA TYR A 237 5.70 -4.76 -0.02
C TYR A 237 6.23 -5.53 -1.22
N ALA A 238 6.68 -6.77 -1.02
CA ALA A 238 7.18 -7.62 -2.08
C ALA A 238 6.99 -9.11 -1.74
N HIS A 239 6.72 -9.91 -2.77
CA HIS A 239 6.78 -11.36 -2.60
C HIS A 239 8.22 -11.82 -2.30
N ASN A 240 8.39 -12.81 -1.43
CA ASN A 240 9.68 -13.38 -1.00
C ASN A 240 10.64 -13.67 -2.17
N PHE A 241 10.11 -14.16 -3.30
CA PHE A 241 10.91 -14.44 -4.52
C PHE A 241 11.64 -13.21 -5.09
N ASN A 242 11.07 -12.02 -4.96
CA ASN A 242 11.63 -10.79 -5.51
C ASN A 242 12.31 -9.89 -4.47
N ALA A 243 12.06 -10.13 -3.18
CA ALA A 243 12.43 -9.25 -2.08
C ALA A 243 13.93 -8.89 -2.07
N GLN A 244 14.82 -9.87 -2.24
CA GLN A 244 16.27 -9.66 -2.20
C GLN A 244 16.77 -8.76 -3.34
N LEU A 245 16.22 -8.92 -4.57
CA LEU A 245 16.57 -8.07 -5.70
C LEU A 245 16.10 -6.63 -5.49
N ILE A 246 14.86 -6.47 -5.05
CA ILE A 246 14.27 -5.15 -4.80
C ILE A 246 15.03 -4.45 -3.68
N TYR A 247 15.34 -5.17 -2.58
CA TYR A 247 16.14 -4.64 -1.47
C TYR A 247 17.51 -4.12 -1.95
N GLY A 248 18.25 -4.89 -2.74
CA GLY A 248 19.53 -4.44 -3.30
C GLY A 248 19.40 -3.15 -4.11
N ASP A 249 18.43 -3.10 -5.00
CA ASP A 249 18.19 -1.93 -5.85
C ASP A 249 17.84 -0.66 -5.06
N VAL A 250 16.97 -0.77 -4.06
CA VAL A 250 16.54 0.40 -3.29
C VAL A 250 17.59 0.85 -2.28
N LYS A 251 18.41 -0.07 -1.74
CA LYS A 251 19.57 0.27 -0.92
C LYS A 251 20.58 1.12 -1.69
N GLU A 252 20.84 0.83 -2.96
CA GLU A 252 21.71 1.64 -3.82
C GLU A 252 21.16 3.07 -3.97
N VAL A 253 19.85 3.22 -4.17
CA VAL A 253 19.21 4.55 -4.28
C VAL A 253 19.31 5.30 -2.96
N LEU A 254 19.01 4.66 -1.84
CA LEU A 254 19.12 5.24 -0.50
C LEU A 254 20.54 5.68 -0.18
N ALA A 255 21.52 4.81 -0.42
CA ALA A 255 22.93 5.11 -0.21
C ALA A 255 23.40 6.33 -1.05
N SER A 256 22.93 6.43 -2.30
CA SER A 256 23.22 7.58 -3.17
C SER A 256 22.64 8.90 -2.65
N ALA A 257 21.57 8.82 -1.83
CA ALA A 257 20.96 9.96 -1.15
C ALA A 257 21.50 10.17 0.29
N GLY A 258 22.53 9.42 0.71
CA GLY A 258 23.11 9.53 2.04
C GLY A 258 22.33 8.82 3.16
N VAL A 259 21.30 8.04 2.82
CA VAL A 259 20.50 7.27 3.78
C VAL A 259 21.16 5.91 4.01
N THR A 260 21.61 5.65 5.24
CA THR A 260 22.35 4.42 5.59
C THR A 260 21.46 3.33 6.21
N SER A 261 20.31 3.71 6.78
CA SER A 261 19.37 2.77 7.37
C SER A 261 18.76 1.82 6.34
N ASP A 262 18.35 0.64 6.81
CA ASP A 262 17.61 -0.30 5.96
C ASP A 262 16.17 0.16 5.73
N PRO A 263 15.67 0.09 4.49
CA PRO A 263 14.27 0.35 4.23
C PRO A 263 13.41 -0.78 4.81
N PRO A 264 12.25 -0.46 5.39
CA PRO A 264 11.30 -1.46 5.85
C PRO A 264 10.78 -2.32 4.70
N PHE A 265 10.71 -3.64 4.91
CA PHE A 265 10.11 -4.57 3.97
C PHE A 265 8.95 -5.34 4.59
N TRP A 266 7.87 -5.40 3.87
CA TRP A 266 6.72 -6.27 4.09
C TRP A 266 6.79 -7.41 3.08
N ILE A 267 7.06 -8.62 3.56
CA ILE A 267 7.34 -9.75 2.68
C ILE A 267 6.18 -10.74 2.69
N ALA A 268 5.64 -11.01 1.49
CA ALA A 268 4.60 -12.01 1.30
C ALA A 268 5.19 -13.41 1.06
N SER A 269 4.84 -14.35 1.91
CA SER A 269 5.17 -15.78 1.77
C SER A 269 4.33 -16.63 2.70
N GLU A 270 3.58 -17.57 2.17
CA GLU A 270 2.81 -18.53 2.99
C GLU A 270 3.71 -19.59 3.64
N ARG A 271 4.89 -19.82 3.05
CA ARG A 271 5.78 -20.90 3.47
C ARG A 271 6.34 -20.68 4.87
N GLY A 272 5.97 -21.56 5.78
CA GLY A 272 6.50 -21.60 7.14
C GLY A 272 5.94 -20.51 8.07
N PHE A 273 4.92 -19.80 7.64
CA PHE A 273 4.26 -18.78 8.46
C PHE A 273 3.57 -19.38 9.69
N ALA A 274 3.70 -18.69 10.82
CA ALA A 274 2.90 -18.88 12.01
C ALA A 274 2.81 -17.52 12.75
N ILE A 275 1.72 -17.31 13.45
CA ILE A 275 1.41 -16.01 14.08
C ILE A 275 2.32 -15.64 15.26
N ASP A 276 3.08 -16.59 15.77
CA ASP A 276 4.07 -16.46 16.85
C ASP A 276 5.51 -16.27 16.34
N LYS A 277 5.70 -16.27 15.02
CA LYS A 277 7.00 -16.04 14.40
C LYS A 277 7.26 -14.56 14.15
N VAL A 278 8.55 -14.19 14.17
CA VAL A 278 8.97 -12.84 13.82
C VAL A 278 9.14 -12.69 12.28
N PRO A 279 9.00 -11.48 11.74
CA PRO A 279 9.10 -11.24 10.29
C PRO A 279 10.37 -11.78 9.64
N THR A 280 11.51 -11.74 10.31
CA THR A 280 12.80 -12.24 9.79
C THR A 280 12.82 -13.75 9.57
N ASP A 281 11.92 -14.52 10.19
CA ASP A 281 11.79 -15.96 9.96
C ASP A 281 11.32 -16.31 8.53
N VAL A 282 10.85 -15.32 7.76
CA VAL A 282 10.59 -15.47 6.31
C VAL A 282 11.86 -15.74 5.50
N GLY A 283 13.04 -15.52 6.11
CA GLY A 283 14.35 -15.76 5.51
C GLY A 283 15.10 -14.50 5.05
N HIS A 284 14.62 -13.31 5.42
CA HIS A 284 15.28 -12.04 5.10
C HIS A 284 15.47 -11.20 6.37
N ALA A 285 16.72 -10.85 6.69
CA ALA A 285 17.05 -10.06 7.88
C ALA A 285 16.47 -8.63 7.87
N PHE A 286 16.10 -8.13 6.71
CA PHE A 286 15.49 -6.81 6.52
C PHE A 286 13.94 -6.83 6.54
N ALA A 287 13.30 -8.00 6.73
CA ALA A 287 11.86 -8.11 6.85
C ALA A 287 11.40 -7.50 8.18
N GLN A 288 10.42 -6.62 8.14
CA GLN A 288 9.79 -6.01 9.30
C GLN A 288 8.29 -6.31 9.39
N VAL A 289 7.72 -6.79 8.30
CA VAL A 289 6.36 -7.33 8.22
C VAL A 289 6.39 -8.59 7.38
N TRP A 290 5.65 -9.59 7.79
CA TRP A 290 5.46 -10.85 7.05
C TRP A 290 3.99 -11.14 6.86
N GLN A 291 3.54 -11.18 5.59
CA GLN A 291 2.21 -11.65 5.18
C GLN A 291 2.27 -13.13 4.91
N GLY A 292 1.47 -13.91 5.66
CA GLY A 292 1.63 -15.36 5.65
C GLY A 292 0.39 -16.15 5.29
N LEU A 293 -0.82 -15.63 5.54
CA LEU A 293 -2.05 -16.27 5.09
C LEU A 293 -2.80 -15.30 4.18
N LEU A 294 -3.16 -15.77 2.99
CA LEU A 294 -3.83 -14.98 1.97
C LEU A 294 -5.29 -15.38 1.85
N ASP A 295 -6.16 -14.43 1.54
CA ASP A 295 -7.58 -14.64 1.23
C ASP A 295 -8.35 -15.47 2.28
N VAL A 296 -7.96 -15.40 3.56
CA VAL A 296 -8.67 -16.10 4.63
C VAL A 296 -9.89 -15.31 5.07
N VAL A 297 -10.92 -16.02 5.49
CA VAL A 297 -12.12 -15.39 6.02
C VAL A 297 -12.22 -15.69 7.50
N GLU A 298 -12.04 -14.68 8.32
CA GLU A 298 -12.20 -14.80 9.78
C GLU A 298 -13.49 -14.14 10.25
N THR A 299 -13.97 -14.60 11.41
CA THR A 299 -15.17 -14.03 12.06
C THR A 299 -14.85 -13.75 13.52
N HIS A 300 -14.94 -12.48 13.91
CA HIS A 300 -14.72 -12.04 15.27
C HIS A 300 -15.92 -11.21 15.75
N ASN A 301 -16.42 -11.53 16.94
CA ASN A 301 -17.60 -10.87 17.54
C ASN A 301 -18.80 -10.79 16.55
N GLY A 302 -19.00 -11.86 15.76
CA GLY A 302 -20.09 -11.94 14.77
C GLY A 302 -19.83 -11.18 13.45
N VAL A 303 -18.70 -10.49 13.32
CA VAL A 303 -18.33 -9.74 12.11
C VAL A 303 -17.33 -10.55 11.28
N ARG A 304 -17.72 -10.83 10.03
CA ARG A 304 -16.93 -11.61 9.08
C ARG A 304 -16.21 -10.70 8.09
N ILE A 305 -14.87 -10.83 7.99
CA ILE A 305 -14.04 -10.06 7.04
C ILE A 305 -13.12 -11.02 6.27
N PRO A 306 -12.98 -10.89 4.95
CA PRO A 306 -11.90 -11.51 4.18
C PRO A 306 -10.62 -10.70 4.42
N ILE A 307 -9.54 -11.36 4.79
CA ILE A 307 -8.28 -10.72 5.17
C ILE A 307 -7.07 -11.49 4.69
N ASP A 308 -5.95 -10.80 4.61
CA ASP A 308 -4.62 -11.38 4.64
C ASP A 308 -4.03 -11.20 6.05
N VAL A 309 -3.48 -12.31 6.62
CA VAL A 309 -2.95 -12.30 7.99
C VAL A 309 -1.45 -12.01 7.97
N ASN A 310 -1.04 -11.11 8.84
CA ASN A 310 0.31 -10.58 8.90
C ASN A 310 0.86 -10.58 10.33
N VAL A 311 2.20 -10.64 10.43
CA VAL A 311 2.93 -10.33 11.67
C VAL A 311 3.93 -9.23 11.39
N ALA A 312 4.18 -8.35 12.37
CA ALA A 312 5.12 -7.24 12.25
C ALA A 312 5.96 -7.09 13.51
N ASP A 313 7.14 -6.49 13.38
CA ASP A 313 8.01 -6.16 14.53
C ASP A 313 7.42 -5.06 15.41
N PHE A 314 6.46 -4.29 14.88
CA PHE A 314 5.89 -3.13 15.55
C PHE A 314 4.37 -3.16 15.52
N PRO A 315 3.70 -2.65 16.57
CA PRO A 315 2.23 -2.59 16.63
C PRO A 315 1.63 -1.57 15.65
N SER A 316 2.45 -0.73 15.02
CA SER A 316 2.06 0.20 13.96
C SER A 316 3.18 0.29 12.92
N PRO A 317 3.16 -0.55 11.87
CA PRO A 317 4.28 -0.69 10.94
C PRO A 317 4.68 0.58 10.20
N SER A 318 3.80 1.55 10.04
CA SER A 318 4.11 2.84 9.41
C SER A 318 4.42 3.97 10.39
N ALA A 319 4.39 3.73 11.71
CA ALA A 319 4.62 4.78 12.70
C ALA A 319 6.04 5.39 12.60
N VAL A 320 6.14 6.66 13.03
CA VAL A 320 7.38 7.44 13.00
C VAL A 320 8.42 6.87 13.97
N ASP A 321 7.98 6.44 15.15
CA ASP A 321 8.84 6.10 16.30
C ASP A 321 9.29 4.64 16.28
N ARG A 322 9.80 4.17 15.15
CA ARG A 322 10.24 2.77 15.03
C ARG A 322 11.55 2.47 15.77
N ASN A 323 12.41 3.47 16.02
CA ASN A 323 13.74 3.30 16.59
C ASN A 323 14.07 4.29 17.71
N GLY A 324 13.11 5.08 18.20
CA GLY A 324 13.39 6.04 19.27
C GLY A 324 14.29 7.21 18.87
N GLU A 325 14.39 7.52 17.56
CA GLU A 325 15.07 8.71 17.05
C GLU A 325 14.07 9.75 16.55
#